data_257a8a3db518102b5dd2010f8394c4eb
#
_entry.id   257a8a3db518102b5dd2010f8394c4eb
#
_cell.length_a   1.000
_cell.length_b   1.000
_cell.length_c   1.000
_cell.angle_alpha   90.00
_cell.angle_beta   90.00
_cell.angle_gamma   90.00
#
_symmetry.space_group_name_H-M   'P 1'
#
loop_
_entity.id
_entity.type
_entity.pdbx_description
1 polymer ?
#
loop_
_entity_poly.entity_id
_entity_poly.type
_entity_poly.pdbx_seq_one_letter_code
_entity_poly.pdbx_strand_id
1 'polypeptide(L)'
;MLFRGRKFFWGMACLQALIATTGHAEIVLHGTRVIYPSDAREVNLQLSNNGTTPSLVQAWIDDGNAKSTPDEANVPFIITPPISRVEPSKGQTLRITALPNASQLNQNKESVFWLNVLDIPPRPEGKKQENNEVLTNNFLQLAIRSRIKFFYRPVNLKENIN
;
A
#
# COMPACT_ATOMS: atom_id res chain seq x y z
N MET A 1 14.76 52.99 -38.45
CA MET A 1 14.61 52.93 -36.97
C MET A 1 13.33 52.19 -36.69
N LEU A 2 13.32 51.27 -35.76
CA LEU A 2 12.22 50.43 -35.30
C LEU A 2 12.22 49.01 -35.89
N PHE A 3 12.49 48.09 -35.01
CA PHE A 3 12.09 46.68 -34.86
C PHE A 3 13.19 45.86 -34.16
N ARG A 4 13.40 46.13 -32.88
CA ARG A 4 14.25 45.27 -32.01
C ARG A 4 13.57 44.95 -30.68
N GLY A 5 12.30 44.53 -30.69
CA GLY A 5 11.54 44.28 -29.48
C GLY A 5 10.71 42.98 -29.41
N ARG A 6 10.81 42.11 -30.43
CA ARG A 6 9.87 40.95 -30.51
C ARG A 6 10.45 39.58 -30.23
N LYS A 7 11.70 39.47 -29.84
CA LYS A 7 12.33 38.16 -29.52
C LYS A 7 12.47 37.84 -28.05
N PHE A 8 12.07 38.76 -27.16
CA PHE A 8 12.24 38.54 -25.71
C PHE A 8 11.01 37.92 -25.02
N PHE A 9 9.86 37.84 -25.70
CA PHE A 9 8.62 37.32 -25.11
C PHE A 9 8.42 35.81 -25.26
N TRP A 10 9.18 35.14 -26.10
CA TRP A 10 9.02 33.68 -26.33
C TRP A 10 9.87 32.82 -25.40
N GLY A 11 10.83 33.40 -24.68
CA GLY A 11 11.68 32.68 -23.73
C GLY A 11 11.05 32.44 -22.36
N MET A 12 10.01 33.22 -22.01
CA MET A 12 9.40 33.15 -20.68
C MET A 12 8.19 32.22 -20.60
N ALA A 13 7.66 31.77 -21.71
CA ALA A 13 6.51 30.86 -21.77
C ALA A 13 6.89 29.38 -21.58
N CYS A 14 8.15 29.00 -21.74
CA CYS A 14 8.58 27.61 -21.60
C CYS A 14 9.03 27.20 -20.18
N LEU A 15 9.11 28.13 -19.22
CA LEU A 15 9.59 27.84 -17.88
C LEU A 15 8.48 27.49 -16.88
N GLN A 16 7.21 27.53 -17.29
CA GLN A 16 6.08 27.20 -16.41
C GLN A 16 5.55 25.77 -16.52
N ALA A 17 6.14 24.92 -17.34
CA ALA A 17 5.63 23.57 -17.62
C ALA A 17 6.23 22.45 -16.75
N LEU A 18 7.02 22.75 -15.70
CA LEU A 18 7.71 21.74 -14.89
C LEU A 18 7.29 21.68 -13.42
N ILE A 19 6.10 22.11 -13.08
CA ILE A 19 5.55 21.78 -11.74
C ILE A 19 4.71 20.52 -11.92
N ALA A 20 5.37 19.39 -12.17
CA ALA A 20 4.77 18.09 -11.97
C ALA A 20 4.60 17.89 -10.46
N THR A 21 3.39 18.07 -9.93
CA THR A 21 3.05 17.64 -8.59
C THR A 21 3.17 16.13 -8.55
N THR A 22 4.24 15.63 -7.92
CA THR A 22 4.41 14.21 -7.65
C THR A 22 3.32 13.80 -6.68
N GLY A 23 2.33 13.04 -7.15
CA GLY A 23 1.36 12.38 -6.28
C GLY A 23 2.11 11.36 -5.43
N HIS A 24 2.20 11.60 -4.13
CA HIS A 24 2.79 10.66 -3.18
C HIS A 24 1.69 9.75 -2.64
N ALA A 25 1.87 8.42 -2.79
CA ALA A 25 1.14 7.47 -1.95
C ALA A 25 1.63 7.65 -0.51
N GLU A 26 0.69 7.76 0.44
CA GLU A 26 1.07 7.96 1.85
C GLU A 26 1.69 6.70 2.42
N ILE A 27 1.08 5.53 2.21
CA ILE A 27 1.63 4.24 2.66
C ILE A 27 2.43 3.57 1.54
N VAL A 28 3.70 3.32 1.82
CA VAL A 28 4.64 2.65 0.92
C VAL A 28 5.00 1.28 1.48
N LEU A 29 4.83 0.24 0.66
CA LEU A 29 5.26 -1.13 0.96
C LEU A 29 6.72 -1.31 0.53
N HIS A 30 7.57 -1.82 1.44
CA HIS A 30 8.96 -2.14 1.12
C HIS A 30 9.07 -3.56 0.54
N GLY A 31 8.49 -3.76 -0.63
CA GLY A 31 8.52 -5.02 -1.37
C GLY A 31 7.41 -5.10 -2.41
N THR A 32 7.69 -5.77 -3.51
CA THR A 32 6.73 -6.01 -4.60
C THR A 32 6.09 -7.40 -4.51
N ARG A 33 6.60 -8.25 -3.65
CA ARG A 33 6.12 -9.61 -3.35
C ARG A 33 6.61 -10.05 -1.98
N VAL A 34 5.96 -11.04 -1.40
CA VAL A 34 6.42 -11.72 -0.19
C VAL A 34 6.67 -13.18 -0.53
N ILE A 35 7.80 -13.73 -0.08
CA ILE A 35 8.09 -15.16 -0.16
C ILE A 35 8.12 -15.70 1.25
N TYR A 36 7.30 -16.72 1.52
CA TYR A 36 7.24 -17.44 2.79
C TYR A 36 7.81 -18.85 2.61
N PRO A 37 9.06 -19.10 3.04
CA PRO A 37 9.61 -20.46 3.07
C PRO A 37 8.81 -21.33 4.04
N SER A 38 8.55 -22.59 3.68
CA SER A 38 7.70 -23.45 4.52
C SER A 38 8.31 -23.81 5.88
N ASP A 39 9.61 -23.64 6.07
CA ASP A 39 10.34 -23.82 7.33
C ASP A 39 10.51 -22.53 8.13
N ALA A 40 10.10 -21.39 7.59
CA ALA A 40 10.15 -20.13 8.31
C ALA A 40 9.08 -20.09 9.42
N ARG A 41 9.45 -19.57 10.57
CA ARG A 41 8.49 -19.31 11.66
C ARG A 41 7.58 -18.14 11.32
N GLU A 42 8.15 -17.11 10.70
CA GLU A 42 7.47 -15.90 10.29
C GLU A 42 8.23 -15.21 9.18
N VAL A 43 7.55 -14.36 8.43
CA VAL A 43 8.17 -13.39 7.53
C VAL A 43 7.63 -12.01 7.83
N ASN A 44 8.45 -11.00 7.58
CA ASN A 44 8.14 -9.62 7.90
C ASN A 44 8.07 -8.78 6.63
N LEU A 45 7.03 -7.94 6.52
CA LEU A 45 6.92 -6.91 5.53
C LEU A 45 6.93 -5.53 6.20
N GLN A 46 7.85 -4.69 5.79
CA GLN A 46 7.92 -3.31 6.26
C GLN A 46 7.03 -2.42 5.39
N LEU A 47 6.34 -1.50 6.03
CA LEU A 47 5.68 -0.38 5.37
C LEU A 47 6.07 0.94 6.05
N SER A 48 5.95 2.04 5.35
CA SER A 48 6.19 3.38 5.89
C SER A 48 5.09 4.34 5.44
N ASN A 49 4.76 5.28 6.32
CA ASN A 49 3.92 6.41 5.98
C ASN A 49 4.80 7.59 5.57
N ASN A 50 4.84 7.87 4.27
CA ASN A 50 5.59 9.00 3.71
C ASN A 50 4.73 10.26 3.57
N GLY A 51 3.48 10.19 4.01
CA GLY A 51 2.57 11.32 4.04
C GLY A 51 2.79 12.25 5.22
N THR A 52 1.97 13.28 5.29
CA THR A 52 1.97 14.30 6.35
C THR A 52 0.88 14.08 7.40
N THR A 53 -0.01 13.12 7.17
CA THR A 53 -1.12 12.77 8.05
C THR A 53 -1.00 11.33 8.53
N PRO A 54 -1.56 10.97 9.71
CA PRO A 54 -1.62 9.57 10.14
C PRO A 54 -2.53 8.78 9.22
N SER A 55 -2.22 7.51 9.02
CA SER A 55 -3.04 6.60 8.22
C SER A 55 -3.44 5.37 9.03
N LEU A 56 -4.69 4.91 8.85
CA LEU A 56 -5.13 3.61 9.36
C LEU A 56 -4.86 2.56 8.29
N VAL A 57 -4.02 1.59 8.62
CA VAL A 57 -3.65 0.50 7.73
C VAL A 57 -4.35 -0.77 8.16
N GLN A 58 -5.03 -1.44 7.24
CA GLN A 58 -5.61 -2.77 7.41
C GLN A 58 -4.96 -3.74 6.43
N ALA A 59 -4.52 -4.92 6.92
CA ALA A 59 -3.83 -5.91 6.11
C ALA A 59 -4.47 -7.29 6.24
N TRP A 60 -4.58 -8.03 5.11
CA TRP A 60 -5.06 -9.41 5.06
C TRP A 60 -4.50 -10.15 3.85
N ILE A 61 -4.61 -11.47 3.87
CA ILE A 61 -4.20 -12.32 2.75
C ILE A 61 -5.43 -13.00 2.17
N ASP A 62 -5.54 -13.05 0.84
CA ASP A 62 -6.60 -13.77 0.12
C ASP A 62 -6.03 -14.86 -0.79
N ASP A 63 -6.88 -15.78 -1.23
CA ASP A 63 -6.58 -16.92 -2.09
C ASP A 63 -6.66 -16.62 -3.59
N GLY A 64 -6.81 -15.36 -3.97
CA GLY A 64 -6.95 -14.90 -5.36
C GLY A 64 -8.24 -14.13 -5.64
N ASN A 65 -9.22 -14.15 -4.73
CA ASN A 65 -10.42 -13.35 -4.86
C ASN A 65 -10.14 -11.87 -4.61
N ALA A 66 -10.04 -11.08 -5.66
CA ALA A 66 -9.78 -9.65 -5.57
C ALA A 66 -10.88 -8.84 -4.84
N LYS A 67 -12.06 -9.41 -4.66
CA LYS A 67 -13.18 -8.79 -3.94
C LYS A 67 -13.25 -9.21 -2.48
N SER A 68 -12.36 -10.10 -2.03
CA SER A 68 -12.39 -10.59 -0.65
C SER A 68 -12.17 -9.45 0.34
N THR A 69 -12.88 -9.55 1.44
CA THR A 69 -12.73 -8.70 2.62
C THR A 69 -11.88 -9.42 3.68
N PRO A 70 -11.34 -8.73 4.69
CA PRO A 70 -10.60 -9.37 5.77
C PRO A 70 -11.37 -10.49 6.48
N ASP A 71 -12.69 -10.34 6.60
CA ASP A 71 -13.57 -11.31 7.30
C ASP A 71 -13.82 -12.58 6.49
N GLU A 72 -13.67 -12.50 5.16
CA GLU A 72 -13.88 -13.61 4.23
C GLU A 72 -12.58 -14.37 3.91
N ALA A 73 -11.44 -13.86 4.36
CA ALA A 73 -10.13 -14.43 4.08
C ALA A 73 -9.96 -15.78 4.79
N ASN A 74 -10.11 -16.87 4.04
CA ASN A 74 -9.90 -18.23 4.54
C ASN A 74 -8.59 -18.81 4.00
N VAL A 75 -7.48 -18.35 4.58
CA VAL A 75 -6.13 -18.78 4.20
C VAL A 75 -5.35 -19.23 5.45
N PRO A 76 -4.36 -20.12 5.32
CA PRO A 76 -3.62 -20.61 6.47
C PRO A 76 -2.50 -19.66 6.94
N PHE A 77 -2.76 -18.36 6.95
CA PHE A 77 -1.80 -17.34 7.37
C PHE A 77 -2.47 -16.27 8.21
N ILE A 78 -1.74 -15.74 9.19
CA ILE A 78 -2.15 -14.63 10.03
C ILE A 78 -1.18 -13.47 9.86
N ILE A 79 -1.71 -12.25 9.82
CA ILE A 79 -0.94 -11.00 9.85
C ILE A 79 -1.09 -10.34 11.21
N THR A 80 0.00 -9.88 11.78
CA THR A 80 0.03 -9.17 13.07
C THR A 80 0.88 -7.90 12.97
N PRO A 81 0.34 -6.72 13.29
CA PRO A 81 -1.07 -6.44 13.56
C PRO A 81 -1.92 -6.43 12.28
N PRO A 82 -3.20 -6.88 12.31
CA PRO A 82 -4.10 -6.81 11.15
C PRO A 82 -4.58 -5.39 10.87
N ILE A 83 -4.64 -4.55 11.90
CA ILE A 83 -4.99 -3.13 11.81
C ILE A 83 -3.97 -2.35 12.63
N SER A 84 -3.46 -1.26 12.08
CA SER A 84 -2.53 -0.37 12.75
C SER A 84 -2.69 1.07 12.28
N ARG A 85 -2.48 2.01 13.21
CA ARG A 85 -2.34 3.42 12.89
C ARG A 85 -0.86 3.75 12.71
N VAL A 86 -0.52 4.32 11.57
CA VAL A 86 0.86 4.67 11.23
C VAL A 86 0.98 6.19 11.17
N GLU A 87 1.75 6.75 12.09
CA GLU A 87 1.96 8.20 12.14
C GLU A 87 2.84 8.68 10.97
N PRO A 88 2.78 9.97 10.62
CA PRO A 88 3.62 10.56 9.58
C PRO A 88 5.10 10.25 9.79
N SER A 89 5.80 9.90 8.72
CA SER A 89 7.24 9.58 8.73
C SER A 89 7.60 8.38 9.64
N LYS A 90 6.64 7.55 10.00
CA LYS A 90 6.84 6.31 10.78
C LYS A 90 6.64 5.08 9.91
N GLY A 91 7.25 3.98 10.35
CA GLY A 91 7.08 2.67 9.76
C GLY A 91 6.27 1.73 10.63
N GLN A 92 5.76 0.68 10.01
CA GLN A 92 5.10 -0.45 10.66
C GLN A 92 5.61 -1.75 10.05
N THR A 93 5.91 -2.72 10.89
CA THR A 93 6.21 -4.09 10.45
C THR A 93 4.96 -4.93 10.53
N LEU A 94 4.59 -5.54 9.41
CA LEU A 94 3.57 -6.58 9.35
C LEU A 94 4.28 -7.93 9.46
N ARG A 95 3.97 -8.67 10.53
CA ARG A 95 4.46 -10.03 10.75
C ARG A 95 3.45 -11.02 10.21
N ILE A 96 3.91 -11.93 9.37
CA ILE A 96 3.07 -12.96 8.76
C ILE A 96 3.52 -14.32 9.32
N THR A 97 2.58 -15.07 9.86
CA THR A 97 2.82 -16.38 10.48
C THR A 97 1.92 -17.41 9.81
N ALA A 98 2.48 -18.57 9.48
CA ALA A 98 1.71 -19.70 8.97
C ALA A 98 0.96 -20.44 10.11
N LEU A 99 -0.29 -20.80 9.85
CA LEU A 99 -1.07 -21.68 10.70
C LEU A 99 -0.67 -23.15 10.47
N PRO A 100 -0.96 -24.08 11.40
CA PRO A 100 -0.62 -25.50 11.26
C PRO A 100 -1.16 -26.14 9.98
N ASN A 101 -2.33 -25.74 9.49
CA ASN A 101 -2.92 -26.23 8.26
C ASN A 101 -2.20 -25.74 6.97
N ALA A 102 -1.25 -24.84 7.06
CA ALA A 102 -0.38 -24.48 5.94
C ALA A 102 0.46 -25.68 5.47
N SER A 103 0.75 -26.65 6.34
CA SER A 103 1.42 -27.91 5.98
C SER A 103 0.63 -28.75 4.97
N GLN A 104 -0.67 -28.53 4.81
CA GLN A 104 -1.54 -29.20 3.84
C GLN A 104 -1.45 -28.59 2.44
N LEU A 105 -0.80 -27.44 2.28
CA LEU A 105 -0.55 -26.84 0.99
C LEU A 105 0.37 -27.75 0.15
N ASN A 106 0.33 -27.54 -1.18
CA ASN A 106 1.12 -28.35 -2.10
C ASN A 106 2.62 -28.27 -1.76
N GLN A 107 3.28 -29.42 -1.56
CA GLN A 107 4.69 -29.50 -1.22
C GLN A 107 5.61 -29.64 -2.45
N ASN A 108 5.04 -29.81 -3.65
CA ASN A 108 5.78 -30.00 -4.90
C ASN A 108 5.83 -28.76 -5.78
N LYS A 109 5.11 -27.71 -5.41
CA LYS A 109 5.07 -26.42 -6.11
C LYS A 109 4.74 -25.30 -5.15
N GLU A 110 5.08 -24.07 -5.53
CA GLU A 110 4.66 -22.87 -4.81
C GLU A 110 3.14 -22.71 -4.84
N SER A 111 2.60 -22.26 -3.71
CA SER A 111 1.21 -21.80 -3.63
C SER A 111 1.18 -20.28 -3.64
N VAL A 112 0.28 -19.70 -4.43
CA VAL A 112 0.18 -18.25 -4.60
C VAL A 112 -1.06 -17.73 -3.89
N PHE A 113 -0.83 -16.72 -3.06
CA PHE A 113 -1.83 -15.93 -2.36
C PHE A 113 -1.60 -14.46 -2.66
N TRP A 114 -2.43 -13.60 -2.10
CA TRP A 114 -2.33 -12.16 -2.29
C TRP A 114 -2.39 -11.45 -0.96
N LEU A 115 -1.35 -10.67 -0.68
CA LEU A 115 -1.32 -9.77 0.46
C LEU A 115 -1.96 -8.44 0.06
N ASN A 116 -2.94 -8.01 0.84
CA ASN A 116 -3.65 -6.76 0.69
C ASN A 116 -3.28 -5.82 1.83
N VAL A 117 -3.07 -4.58 1.49
CA VAL A 117 -2.86 -3.49 2.43
C VAL A 117 -3.76 -2.33 2.03
N LEU A 118 -4.73 -2.03 2.86
CA LEU A 118 -5.68 -0.94 2.68
C LEU A 118 -5.22 0.25 3.51
N ASP A 119 -4.99 1.36 2.83
CA ASP A 119 -4.63 2.66 3.41
C ASP A 119 -5.89 3.52 3.50
N ILE A 120 -6.27 3.88 4.72
CA ILE A 120 -7.46 4.69 5.02
C ILE A 120 -6.99 6.00 5.63
N PRO A 121 -7.02 7.11 4.88
CA PRO A 121 -6.63 8.40 5.39
C PRO A 121 -7.62 8.92 6.44
N PRO A 122 -7.21 9.84 7.33
CA PRO A 122 -8.10 10.43 8.32
C PRO A 122 -9.18 11.26 7.64
N ARG A 123 -10.32 11.37 8.30
CA ARG A 123 -11.36 12.32 7.87
C ARG A 123 -10.84 13.74 8.07
N PRO A 124 -11.01 14.64 7.09
CA PRO A 124 -10.73 16.05 7.29
C PRO A 124 -11.60 16.58 8.44
N GLU A 125 -10.98 17.17 9.43
CA GLU A 125 -11.73 17.88 10.46
C GLU A 125 -12.38 19.09 9.82
N GLY A 126 -13.72 19.11 9.78
CA GLY A 126 -14.47 20.31 9.41
C GLY A 126 -14.11 21.43 10.39
N LYS A 127 -13.50 22.51 9.90
CA LYS A 127 -13.31 23.71 10.72
C LYS A 127 -14.69 24.18 11.15
N LYS A 128 -15.00 24.06 12.44
CA LYS A 128 -16.12 24.75 13.05
C LYS A 128 -15.78 26.25 12.97
N GLN A 129 -16.33 26.92 11.98
CA GLN A 129 -16.37 28.37 12.03
C GLN A 129 -17.48 28.79 12.99
N GLU A 130 -17.16 29.77 13.83
CA GLU A 130 -17.96 30.30 14.94
C GLU A 130 -19.26 31.00 14.49
N ASN A 131 -19.54 31.05 13.20
CA ASN A 131 -20.75 31.64 12.62
C ASN A 131 -21.45 30.56 11.78
N ASN A 132 -22.42 29.92 12.34
CA ASN A 132 -23.53 29.08 11.85
C ASN A 132 -23.70 28.78 10.33
N GLU A 133 -22.72 29.01 9.50
CA GLU A 133 -22.64 28.53 8.12
C GLU A 133 -21.77 27.28 8.08
N VAL A 134 -22.41 26.13 8.00
CA VAL A 134 -21.77 24.86 7.67
C VAL A 134 -21.30 24.98 6.23
N LEU A 135 -20.07 25.46 6.04
CA LEU A 135 -19.39 25.30 4.77
C LEU A 135 -19.15 23.78 4.61
N THR A 136 -20.03 23.13 3.93
CA THR A 136 -19.85 21.76 3.43
C THR A 136 -18.76 21.81 2.37
N ASN A 137 -17.48 21.83 2.82
CA ASN A 137 -16.39 21.56 1.91
C ASN A 137 -16.58 20.11 1.41
N ASN A 138 -16.80 19.96 0.13
CA ASN A 138 -16.86 18.64 -0.51
C ASN A 138 -15.46 18.04 -0.44
N PHE A 139 -15.23 17.10 0.49
CA PHE A 139 -14.01 16.32 0.59
C PHE A 139 -14.20 14.98 -0.12
N LEU A 140 -13.26 14.65 -0.98
CA LEU A 140 -13.14 13.30 -1.52
C LEU A 140 -12.13 12.54 -0.66
N GLN A 141 -12.60 11.56 0.12
CA GLN A 141 -11.74 10.64 0.87
C GLN A 141 -11.56 9.37 0.04
N LEU A 142 -10.32 9.06 -0.32
CA LEU A 142 -9.97 7.86 -1.07
C LEU A 142 -9.22 6.91 -0.17
N ALA A 143 -9.71 5.68 -0.03
CA ALA A 143 -8.95 4.58 0.53
C ALA A 143 -8.23 3.85 -0.60
N ILE A 144 -6.94 3.61 -0.45
CA ILE A 144 -6.10 2.97 -1.46
C ILE A 144 -5.76 1.56 -1.01
N ARG A 145 -6.06 0.58 -1.86
CA ARG A 145 -5.71 -0.83 -1.63
C ARG A 145 -4.53 -1.22 -2.50
N SER A 146 -3.41 -1.52 -1.86
CA SER A 146 -2.25 -2.15 -2.49
C SER A 146 -2.37 -3.65 -2.39
N ARG A 147 -2.12 -4.37 -3.49
CA ARG A 147 -2.23 -5.83 -3.55
C ARG A 147 -0.99 -6.41 -4.20
N ILE A 148 -0.22 -7.22 -3.45
CA ILE A 148 1.03 -7.84 -3.91
C ILE A 148 0.95 -9.36 -3.79
N LYS A 149 1.73 -10.08 -4.60
CA LYS A 149 1.79 -11.54 -4.56
C LYS A 149 2.47 -12.03 -3.28
N PHE A 150 1.90 -13.05 -2.69
CA PHE A 150 2.44 -13.80 -1.55
C PHE A 150 2.63 -15.24 -1.98
N PHE A 151 3.87 -15.75 -1.90
CA PHE A 151 4.24 -17.08 -2.29
C PHE A 151 4.56 -17.94 -1.06
N TYR A 152 3.84 -19.02 -0.85
CA TYR A 152 4.27 -20.07 0.07
C TYR A 152 5.17 -21.03 -0.69
N ARG A 153 6.44 -21.10 -0.28
CA ARG A 153 7.49 -21.87 -0.98
C ARG A 153 7.93 -23.05 -0.15
N PRO A 154 7.67 -24.29 -0.59
CA PRO A 154 8.23 -25.51 0.03
C PRO A 154 9.76 -25.49 -0.07
N VAL A 155 10.43 -25.83 1.04
CA VAL A 155 11.92 -25.84 1.09
C VAL A 155 12.55 -26.93 0.22
N ASN A 156 11.81 -28.00 -0.07
CA ASN A 156 12.28 -29.13 -0.90
C ASN A 156 11.93 -28.95 -2.38
N LEU A 157 11.55 -27.76 -2.80
CA LEU A 157 11.25 -27.51 -4.19
C LEU A 157 12.53 -27.69 -5.01
N LYS A 158 12.63 -28.80 -5.78
CA LYS A 158 13.73 -29.00 -6.70
C LYS A 158 13.57 -27.97 -7.82
N GLU A 159 14.56 -27.11 -7.94
CA GLU A 159 14.67 -26.18 -9.05
C GLU A 159 14.90 -27.01 -10.33
N ASN A 160 13.84 -27.28 -11.08
CA ASN A 160 13.96 -27.81 -12.43
C ASN A 160 14.45 -26.66 -13.31
N ILE A 161 15.76 -26.48 -13.36
CA ILE A 161 16.41 -25.64 -14.36
C ILE A 161 16.45 -26.50 -15.64
N ASN A 162 15.51 -26.23 -16.55
CA ASN A 162 15.58 -26.66 -17.96
C ASN A 162 15.98 -25.43 -18.78
#